data_f884f1c0186e4ad0c960445d30779c46
#
_entry.id   f884f1c0186e4ad0c960445d30779c46
#
_cell.length_a   1.000
_cell.length_b   1.000
_cell.length_c   1.000
_cell.angle_alpha   90.00
_cell.angle_beta   90.00
_cell.angle_gamma   90.00
#
_symmetry.space_group_name_H-M   'P 1'
#
loop_
_entity.id
_entity.type
_entity.pdbx_description
1 polymer ?
#
loop_
_entity_poly.entity_id
_entity_poly.type
_entity_poly.pdbx_seq_one_letter_code
_entity_poly.pdbx_strand_id
1 'polypeptide(L)'
;MEEFACRNLIYFGLLLRDYQRPPVQVVFWIGSGPVGVTGGLQYPETLDYRYRVIDVKQIDAEWLLEGAEVEESVFAVLCKSADPRQTVARIVRRIRESPVERQREAVAQLLVLSGLRGLKGLVREEITRMPFTIDIHENEFLEEIYQDGLEKGIEKGIEKGIEKGIDQGRIENARELVTGLAVAKFGSLSPTAQARIDSATLPDLHRWSRQVLSAQHLDEIFA
;
A
#
# COMPACT_ATOMS: atom_id res chain seq x y z
N MET A 1 13.76 -10.20 -21.97
CA MET A 1 13.31 -9.14 -22.92
C MET A 1 12.98 -9.71 -24.29
N GLU A 2 13.83 -10.53 -24.86
CA GLU A 2 13.59 -11.20 -26.16
C GLU A 2 12.36 -12.12 -26.17
N GLU A 3 12.11 -12.85 -25.08
CA GLU A 3 10.96 -13.76 -24.97
C GLU A 3 9.62 -13.05 -25.20
N PHE A 4 9.47 -11.83 -24.67
CA PHE A 4 8.25 -11.02 -24.88
C PHE A 4 8.10 -10.64 -26.35
N ALA A 5 9.19 -10.22 -27.00
CA ALA A 5 9.17 -9.84 -28.40
C ALA A 5 8.94 -11.06 -29.32
N CYS A 6 9.49 -12.23 -28.97
CA CYS A 6 9.19 -13.50 -29.66
C CYS A 6 7.70 -13.88 -29.58
N ARG A 7 7.09 -13.74 -28.41
CA ARG A 7 5.65 -14.00 -28.24
C ARG A 7 4.79 -13.05 -29.08
N ASN A 8 5.14 -11.76 -29.11
CA ASN A 8 4.44 -10.78 -29.96
C ASN A 8 4.59 -11.11 -31.44
N LEU A 9 5.74 -11.59 -31.90
CA LEU A 9 5.96 -12.03 -33.27
C LEU A 9 5.09 -13.24 -33.63
N ILE A 10 4.91 -14.20 -32.71
CA ILE A 10 4.00 -15.33 -32.89
C ILE A 10 2.57 -14.82 -33.09
N TYR A 11 2.08 -13.90 -32.23
CA TYR A 11 0.76 -13.30 -32.40
C TYR A 11 0.63 -12.52 -33.71
N PHE A 12 1.68 -11.80 -34.14
CA PHE A 12 1.70 -11.15 -35.44
C PHE A 12 1.48 -12.16 -36.58
N GLY A 13 2.21 -13.27 -36.56
CA GLY A 13 2.10 -14.32 -37.58
C GLY A 13 0.70 -14.96 -37.61
N LEU A 14 0.11 -15.24 -36.44
CA LEU A 14 -1.23 -15.80 -36.35
C LEU A 14 -2.28 -14.82 -36.90
N LEU A 15 -2.23 -13.56 -36.52
CA LEU A 15 -3.16 -12.53 -37.00
C LEU A 15 -3.00 -12.27 -38.51
N LEU A 16 -1.76 -12.23 -39.01
CA LEU A 16 -1.46 -12.11 -40.42
C LEU A 16 -2.08 -13.26 -41.25
N ARG A 17 -1.93 -14.48 -40.76
CA ARG A 17 -2.50 -15.69 -41.36
C ARG A 17 -4.04 -15.61 -41.41
N ASP A 18 -4.68 -15.25 -40.31
CA ASP A 18 -6.12 -15.32 -40.16
C ASP A 18 -6.83 -14.16 -40.88
N TYR A 19 -6.25 -12.97 -40.85
CA TYR A 19 -6.84 -11.77 -41.45
C TYR A 19 -6.26 -11.38 -42.83
N GLN A 20 -5.19 -12.08 -43.29
CA GLN A 20 -4.52 -11.83 -44.59
C GLN A 20 -4.03 -10.39 -44.78
N ARG A 21 -3.77 -9.68 -43.69
CA ARG A 21 -3.21 -8.32 -43.67
C ARG A 21 -2.38 -8.11 -42.41
N PRO A 22 -1.28 -7.33 -42.49
CA PRO A 22 -0.39 -7.12 -41.38
C PRO A 22 -1.12 -6.37 -40.24
N PRO A 23 -1.13 -6.91 -39.01
CA PRO A 23 -1.69 -6.22 -37.86
C PRO A 23 -0.74 -5.09 -37.39
N VAL A 24 -1.33 -4.01 -36.88
CA VAL A 24 -0.58 -3.00 -36.11
C VAL A 24 -0.60 -3.44 -34.65
N GLN A 25 0.59 -3.68 -34.09
CA GLN A 25 0.72 -4.06 -32.69
C GLN A 25 1.21 -2.90 -31.85
N VAL A 26 0.54 -2.68 -30.72
CA VAL A 26 0.87 -1.66 -29.74
C VAL A 26 0.95 -2.31 -28.36
N VAL A 27 2.04 -2.07 -27.64
CA VAL A 27 2.27 -2.53 -26.27
C VAL A 27 2.17 -1.35 -25.33
N PHE A 28 1.25 -1.40 -24.39
CA PHE A 28 1.17 -0.41 -23.30
C PHE A 28 2.00 -0.91 -22.10
N TRP A 29 3.04 -0.15 -21.76
CA TRP A 29 3.83 -0.42 -20.57
C TRP A 29 3.20 0.27 -19.37
N ILE A 30 2.63 -0.53 -18.46
CA ILE A 30 1.95 -0.06 -17.26
C ILE A 30 2.78 -0.25 -15.97
N GLY A 31 3.96 -0.83 -16.06
CA GLY A 31 4.85 -1.08 -14.91
C GLY A 31 5.33 0.21 -14.23
N SER A 32 5.66 0.11 -12.95
CA SER A 32 6.19 1.23 -12.16
C SER A 32 7.64 1.60 -12.53
N GLY A 33 8.44 0.61 -13.00
CA GLY A 33 9.82 0.79 -13.42
C GLY A 33 9.99 1.42 -14.82
N PRO A 34 11.24 1.52 -15.30
CA PRO A 34 11.52 1.91 -16.69
C PRO A 34 10.94 0.88 -17.66
N VAL A 35 10.73 1.30 -18.93
CA VAL A 35 10.25 0.38 -19.98
C VAL A 35 11.22 -0.79 -20.09
N GLY A 36 10.73 -1.98 -19.75
CA GLY A 36 11.50 -3.23 -19.70
C GLY A 36 11.34 -4.13 -20.94
N VAL A 37 10.81 -3.59 -22.05
CA VAL A 37 10.63 -4.34 -23.30
C VAL A 37 11.28 -3.61 -24.47
N THR A 38 11.78 -4.38 -25.44
CA THR A 38 12.28 -3.86 -26.70
C THR A 38 11.13 -3.59 -27.65
N GLY A 39 11.25 -2.63 -28.57
CA GLY A 39 10.25 -2.32 -29.59
C GLY A 39 10.23 -3.31 -30.77
N GLY A 40 10.88 -4.46 -30.67
CA GLY A 40 10.94 -5.45 -31.75
C GLY A 40 12.05 -6.46 -31.64
N LEU A 41 12.27 -7.22 -32.70
CA LEU A 41 13.37 -8.17 -32.91
C LEU A 41 14.08 -7.86 -34.21
N GLN A 42 15.42 -7.82 -34.18
CA GLN A 42 16.23 -7.63 -35.36
C GLN A 42 17.30 -8.72 -35.43
N TYR A 43 17.27 -9.47 -36.51
CA TYR A 43 18.32 -10.42 -36.88
C TYR A 43 18.80 -10.06 -38.29
N PRO A 44 20.06 -9.73 -38.48
CA PRO A 44 20.60 -9.30 -39.77
C PRO A 44 20.17 -10.24 -40.90
N GLU A 45 19.75 -9.68 -42.03
CA GLU A 45 19.33 -10.38 -43.26
C GLU A 45 18.13 -11.33 -43.13
N THR A 46 17.62 -11.62 -41.89
CA THR A 46 16.61 -12.64 -41.68
C THR A 46 15.28 -12.08 -41.19
N LEU A 47 15.30 -11.11 -40.25
CA LEU A 47 14.10 -10.61 -39.59
C LEU A 47 14.27 -9.14 -39.17
N ASP A 48 13.33 -8.31 -39.58
CA ASP A 48 13.12 -6.97 -38.99
C ASP A 48 11.65 -6.84 -38.57
N TYR A 49 11.37 -7.13 -37.31
CA TYR A 49 10.06 -7.10 -36.72
C TYR A 49 9.97 -5.95 -35.71
N ARG A 50 8.98 -5.08 -35.84
CA ARG A 50 8.80 -3.91 -34.98
C ARG A 50 7.37 -3.76 -34.53
N TYR A 51 7.21 -3.29 -33.29
CA TYR A 51 5.95 -2.88 -32.71
C TYR A 51 6.12 -1.60 -31.90
N ARG A 52 5.02 -0.87 -31.70
CA ARG A 52 5.03 0.35 -30.91
C ARG A 52 4.96 0.01 -29.42
N VAL A 53 5.83 0.64 -28.62
CA VAL A 53 5.73 0.60 -27.15
C VAL A 53 5.35 1.99 -26.67
N ILE A 54 4.30 2.05 -25.85
CA ILE A 54 3.81 3.28 -25.22
C ILE A 54 3.96 3.13 -23.72
N ASP A 55 4.77 3.94 -23.11
CA ASP A 55 4.83 4.06 -21.64
C ASP A 55 3.66 4.91 -21.16
N VAL A 56 2.71 4.30 -20.47
CA VAL A 56 1.49 4.97 -19.99
C VAL A 56 1.82 6.14 -19.04
N LYS A 57 2.96 6.10 -18.36
CA LYS A 57 3.44 7.20 -17.51
C LYS A 57 3.81 8.47 -18.28
N GLN A 58 3.94 8.40 -19.60
CA GLN A 58 4.19 9.56 -20.46
C GLN A 58 2.91 10.18 -21.01
N ILE A 59 1.77 9.48 -20.89
CA ILE A 59 0.46 10.00 -21.30
C ILE A 59 -0.02 10.95 -20.21
N ASP A 60 -0.47 12.15 -20.58
CA ASP A 60 -1.08 13.09 -19.65
C ASP A 60 -2.46 12.59 -19.23
N ALA A 61 -2.70 12.52 -17.90
CA ALA A 61 -3.97 12.10 -17.33
C ALA A 61 -5.14 13.01 -17.79
N GLU A 62 -4.89 14.28 -18.00
CA GLU A 62 -5.89 15.26 -18.44
C GLU A 62 -6.57 14.81 -19.74
N TRP A 63 -5.78 14.27 -20.66
CA TRP A 63 -6.30 13.81 -21.96
C TRP A 63 -7.37 12.72 -21.84
N LEU A 64 -7.19 11.80 -20.90
CA LEU A 64 -8.17 10.74 -20.61
C LEU A 64 -9.33 11.24 -19.74
N LEU A 65 -9.08 12.22 -18.90
CA LEU A 65 -10.13 12.84 -18.08
C LEU A 65 -11.08 13.72 -18.90
N GLU A 66 -10.68 14.17 -20.07
CA GLU A 66 -11.53 14.90 -21.03
C GLU A 66 -12.31 13.96 -21.96
N GLY A 67 -11.96 12.67 -22.00
CA GLY A 67 -12.62 11.66 -22.81
C GLY A 67 -14.11 11.49 -22.50
N ALA A 68 -14.87 10.91 -23.40
CA ALA A 68 -16.33 10.77 -23.25
C ALA A 68 -16.72 9.64 -22.28
N GLU A 69 -15.95 8.55 -22.26
CA GLU A 69 -16.29 7.34 -21.53
C GLU A 69 -15.66 7.32 -20.11
N VAL A 70 -16.37 6.73 -19.16
CA VAL A 70 -15.90 6.62 -17.78
C VAL A 70 -14.66 5.72 -17.66
N GLU A 71 -14.56 4.70 -18.49
CA GLU A 71 -13.45 3.75 -18.56
C GLU A 71 -12.13 4.44 -18.94
N GLU A 72 -12.17 5.43 -19.85
CA GLU A 72 -11.01 6.26 -20.18
C GLU A 72 -10.52 7.03 -18.95
N SER A 73 -11.45 7.59 -18.18
CA SER A 73 -11.12 8.31 -16.95
C SER A 73 -10.53 7.41 -15.89
N VAL A 74 -11.02 6.19 -15.74
CA VAL A 74 -10.46 5.20 -14.81
C VAL A 74 -9.01 4.88 -15.19
N PHE A 75 -8.71 4.76 -16.47
CA PHE A 75 -7.36 4.49 -16.96
C PHE A 75 -6.38 5.65 -16.68
N ALA A 76 -6.88 6.87 -16.51
CA ALA A 76 -6.08 8.04 -16.17
C ALA A 76 -5.29 7.89 -14.86
N VAL A 77 -5.72 7.00 -13.93
CA VAL A 77 -4.98 6.70 -12.69
C VAL A 77 -3.57 6.15 -12.94
N LEU A 78 -3.32 5.54 -14.12
CA LEU A 78 -2.02 5.01 -14.53
C LEU A 78 -1.13 6.06 -15.20
N CYS A 79 -1.68 7.16 -15.63
CA CYS A 79 -1.03 8.18 -16.46
C CYS A 79 -0.22 9.18 -15.62
N LYS A 80 0.48 10.06 -16.33
CA LYS A 80 1.20 11.18 -15.72
C LYS A 80 0.20 12.19 -15.16
N SER A 81 0.34 12.52 -13.88
CA SER A 81 -0.46 13.54 -13.22
C SER A 81 0.43 14.50 -12.42
N ALA A 82 0.13 15.78 -12.49
CA ALA A 82 0.78 16.80 -11.66
C ALA A 82 0.29 16.71 -10.20
N ASP A 83 -1.00 16.37 -10.00
CA ASP A 83 -1.62 16.17 -8.68
C ASP A 83 -2.45 14.88 -8.70
N PRO A 84 -1.89 13.75 -8.23
CA PRO A 84 -2.60 12.49 -8.17
C PRO A 84 -3.88 12.52 -7.33
N ARG A 85 -3.95 13.37 -6.29
CA ARG A 85 -5.14 13.50 -5.44
C ARG A 85 -6.28 14.14 -6.24
N GLN A 86 -6.01 15.22 -6.94
CA GLN A 86 -7.00 15.89 -7.78
C GLN A 86 -7.46 14.98 -8.94
N THR A 87 -6.53 14.25 -9.54
CA THR A 87 -6.85 13.28 -10.60
C THR A 87 -7.81 12.21 -10.09
N VAL A 88 -7.51 11.58 -8.95
CA VAL A 88 -8.38 10.56 -8.34
C VAL A 88 -9.75 11.14 -7.99
N ALA A 89 -9.82 12.33 -7.41
CA ALA A 89 -11.09 12.99 -7.09
C ALA A 89 -11.96 13.23 -8.35
N ARG A 90 -11.34 13.61 -9.47
CA ARG A 90 -12.05 13.78 -10.75
C ARG A 90 -12.53 12.45 -11.32
N ILE A 91 -11.73 11.39 -11.25
CA ILE A 91 -12.13 10.04 -11.68
C ILE A 91 -13.35 9.59 -10.87
N VAL A 92 -13.27 9.66 -9.53
CA VAL A 92 -14.35 9.23 -8.63
C VAL A 92 -15.63 10.02 -8.90
N ARG A 93 -15.54 11.34 -9.15
CA ARG A 93 -16.69 12.17 -9.53
C ARG A 93 -17.33 11.67 -10.82
N ARG A 94 -16.55 11.42 -11.87
CA ARG A 94 -17.05 10.93 -13.16
C ARG A 94 -17.71 9.56 -13.04
N ILE A 95 -17.13 8.67 -12.24
CA ILE A 95 -17.76 7.37 -11.96
C ILE A 95 -19.13 7.59 -11.32
N ARG A 96 -19.25 8.48 -10.34
CA ARG A 96 -20.53 8.77 -9.68
C ARG A 96 -21.58 9.39 -10.63
N GLU A 97 -21.14 10.16 -11.61
CA GLU A 97 -22.02 10.77 -12.64
C GLU A 97 -22.42 9.79 -13.74
N SER A 98 -21.79 8.62 -13.81
CA SER A 98 -22.12 7.58 -14.78
C SER A 98 -23.34 6.74 -14.36
N PRO A 99 -23.97 5.98 -15.27
CA PRO A 99 -25.06 5.06 -14.95
C PRO A 99 -24.65 4.06 -13.85
N VAL A 100 -25.58 3.73 -12.94
CA VAL A 100 -25.33 2.87 -11.77
C VAL A 100 -24.73 1.51 -12.16
N GLU A 101 -25.16 0.96 -13.29
CA GLU A 101 -24.69 -0.31 -13.83
C GLU A 101 -23.19 -0.27 -14.15
N ARG A 102 -22.67 0.88 -14.61
CA ARG A 102 -21.25 1.07 -14.92
C ARG A 102 -20.42 1.44 -13.72
N GLN A 103 -21.02 2.06 -12.69
CA GLN A 103 -20.28 2.53 -11.52
C GLN A 103 -19.56 1.40 -10.80
N ARG A 104 -20.20 0.23 -10.64
CA ARG A 104 -19.62 -0.93 -9.95
C ARG A 104 -18.34 -1.41 -10.63
N GLU A 105 -18.41 -1.61 -11.93
CA GLU A 105 -17.26 -2.07 -12.72
C GLU A 105 -16.14 -1.03 -12.71
N ALA A 106 -16.48 0.24 -12.91
CA ALA A 106 -15.51 1.33 -12.93
C ALA A 106 -14.79 1.50 -11.56
N VAL A 107 -15.50 1.35 -10.43
CA VAL A 107 -14.89 1.36 -9.08
C VAL A 107 -13.96 0.17 -8.90
N ALA A 108 -14.37 -1.04 -9.30
CA ALA A 108 -13.53 -2.23 -9.22
C ALA A 108 -12.25 -2.07 -10.04
N GLN A 109 -12.36 -1.62 -11.28
CA GLN A 109 -11.23 -1.33 -12.16
C GLN A 109 -10.30 -0.27 -11.55
N LEU A 110 -10.85 0.82 -11.02
CA LEU A 110 -10.08 1.88 -10.38
C LEU A 110 -9.26 1.36 -9.19
N LEU A 111 -9.86 0.52 -8.33
CA LEU A 111 -9.18 -0.09 -7.19
C LEU A 111 -8.02 -1.00 -7.62
N VAL A 112 -8.22 -1.82 -8.66
CA VAL A 112 -7.18 -2.68 -9.22
C VAL A 112 -6.05 -1.85 -9.82
N LEU A 113 -6.37 -0.92 -10.72
CA LEU A 113 -5.37 -0.12 -11.42
C LEU A 113 -4.61 0.82 -10.49
N SER A 114 -5.27 1.41 -9.49
CA SER A 114 -4.60 2.24 -8.49
C SER A 114 -3.54 1.47 -7.68
N GLY A 115 -3.71 0.16 -7.54
CA GLY A 115 -2.72 -0.72 -6.90
C GLY A 115 -1.38 -0.73 -7.62
N LEU A 116 -1.38 -0.65 -8.96
CA LEU A 116 -0.17 -0.61 -9.78
C LEU A 116 0.65 0.68 -9.60
N ARG A 117 0.03 1.72 -9.05
CA ARG A 117 0.65 3.03 -8.78
C ARG A 117 0.82 3.34 -7.29
N GLY A 118 0.44 2.44 -6.39
CA GLY A 118 0.47 2.70 -4.96
C GLY A 118 -0.58 3.71 -4.47
N LEU A 119 -1.62 3.98 -5.28
CA LEU A 119 -2.65 4.99 -5.01
C LEU A 119 -3.91 4.42 -4.33
N LYS A 120 -3.92 3.13 -3.94
CA LYS A 120 -5.10 2.49 -3.31
C LYS A 120 -5.64 3.25 -2.10
N GLY A 121 -4.76 3.74 -1.24
CA GLY A 121 -5.16 4.49 -0.04
C GLY A 121 -5.92 5.77 -0.39
N LEU A 122 -5.41 6.51 -1.37
CA LEU A 122 -5.97 7.75 -1.85
C LEU A 122 -7.34 7.54 -2.53
N VAL A 123 -7.46 6.47 -3.33
CA VAL A 123 -8.73 6.08 -3.95
C VAL A 123 -9.77 5.70 -2.89
N ARG A 124 -9.39 4.94 -1.86
CA ARG A 124 -10.30 4.59 -0.75
C ARG A 124 -10.78 5.82 0.01
N GLU A 125 -9.86 6.76 0.35
CA GLU A 125 -10.25 8.03 0.98
C GLU A 125 -11.30 8.78 0.16
N GLU A 126 -11.09 8.86 -1.16
CA GLU A 126 -11.96 9.64 -2.02
C GLU A 126 -13.32 8.97 -2.23
N ILE A 127 -13.37 7.64 -2.35
CA ILE A 127 -14.63 6.87 -2.39
C ILE A 127 -15.41 7.05 -1.08
N THR A 128 -14.74 7.03 0.08
CA THR A 128 -15.39 7.23 1.39
C THR A 128 -15.95 8.65 1.54
N ARG A 129 -15.28 9.66 0.99
CA ARG A 129 -15.76 11.05 1.01
C ARG A 129 -16.98 11.26 0.10
N MET A 130 -17.08 10.50 -0.98
CA MET A 130 -18.18 10.57 -1.92
C MET A 130 -18.92 9.22 -1.95
N PRO A 131 -19.82 8.95 -0.98
CA PRO A 131 -20.48 7.67 -0.90
C PRO A 131 -21.30 7.40 -2.17
N PHE A 132 -21.04 6.23 -2.75
CA PHE A 132 -21.84 5.69 -3.84
C PHE A 132 -23.08 5.00 -3.27
N THR A 133 -24.17 5.00 -4.03
CA THR A 133 -25.38 4.19 -3.72
C THR A 133 -25.17 2.71 -4.10
N ILE A 134 -23.90 2.26 -4.09
CA ILE A 134 -23.56 0.88 -4.50
C ILE A 134 -23.40 0.06 -3.22
N ASP A 135 -24.17 -1.02 -3.12
CA ASP A 135 -23.90 -2.04 -2.10
C ASP A 135 -22.67 -2.84 -2.52
N ILE A 136 -21.58 -2.63 -1.78
CA ILE A 136 -20.28 -3.29 -2.04
C ILE A 136 -20.43 -4.82 -1.89
N HIS A 137 -21.36 -5.27 -1.03
CA HIS A 137 -21.61 -6.70 -0.74
C HIS A 137 -22.35 -7.44 -1.86
N GLU A 138 -22.96 -6.73 -2.81
CA GLU A 138 -23.58 -7.36 -3.98
C GLU A 138 -22.59 -7.71 -5.12
N ASN A 139 -21.32 -7.29 -5.02
CA ASN A 139 -20.30 -7.60 -6.01
C ASN A 139 -19.24 -8.52 -5.39
N GLU A 140 -19.25 -9.81 -5.79
CA GLU A 140 -18.36 -10.85 -5.28
C GLU A 140 -16.88 -10.44 -5.32
N PHE A 141 -16.42 -9.74 -6.36
CA PHE A 141 -15.05 -9.27 -6.48
C PHE A 141 -14.73 -8.11 -5.51
N LEU A 142 -15.67 -7.17 -5.30
CA LEU A 142 -15.51 -6.09 -4.32
C LEU A 142 -15.60 -6.63 -2.90
N GLU A 143 -16.45 -7.63 -2.65
CA GLU A 143 -16.54 -8.33 -1.38
C GLU A 143 -15.23 -9.06 -1.07
N GLU A 144 -14.64 -9.78 -2.02
CA GLU A 144 -13.33 -10.44 -1.86
C GLU A 144 -12.23 -9.43 -1.50
N ILE A 145 -12.14 -8.30 -2.20
CA ILE A 145 -11.19 -7.22 -1.90
C ILE A 145 -11.44 -6.63 -0.51
N TYR A 146 -12.70 -6.46 -0.12
CA TYR A 146 -13.07 -5.94 1.19
C TYR A 146 -12.67 -6.92 2.30
N GLN A 147 -12.97 -8.20 2.14
CA GLN A 147 -12.63 -9.26 3.10
C GLN A 147 -11.10 -9.42 3.24
N ASP A 148 -10.36 -9.46 2.13
CA ASP A 148 -8.88 -9.48 2.14
C ASP A 148 -8.30 -8.24 2.85
N GLY A 149 -8.90 -7.08 2.64
CA GLY A 149 -8.53 -5.85 3.32
C GLY A 149 -8.81 -5.87 4.83
N LEU A 150 -9.94 -6.45 5.21
CA LEU A 150 -10.36 -6.60 6.61
C LEU A 150 -9.44 -7.59 7.33
N GLU A 151 -9.19 -8.76 6.74
CA GLU A 151 -8.32 -9.80 7.29
C GLU A 151 -6.89 -9.27 7.52
N LYS A 152 -6.30 -8.63 6.52
CA LYS A 152 -4.98 -7.98 6.66
C LYS A 152 -4.97 -6.84 7.67
N GLY A 153 -6.09 -6.14 7.83
CA GLY A 153 -6.26 -5.10 8.84
C GLY A 153 -6.26 -5.68 10.26
N ILE A 154 -6.98 -6.76 10.46
CA ILE A 154 -7.06 -7.50 11.73
C ILE A 154 -5.68 -8.08 12.08
N GLU A 155 -5.03 -8.78 11.16
CA GLU A 155 -3.71 -9.37 11.36
C GLU A 155 -2.68 -8.33 11.82
N LYS A 156 -2.57 -7.20 11.11
CA LYS A 156 -1.69 -6.09 11.49
C LYS A 156 -2.09 -5.43 12.82
N GLY A 157 -3.38 -5.41 13.13
CA GLY A 157 -3.89 -4.91 14.41
C GLY A 157 -3.47 -5.80 15.57
N ILE A 158 -3.58 -7.11 15.39
CA ILE A 158 -3.15 -8.11 16.37
C ILE A 158 -1.64 -8.05 16.57
N GLU A 159 -0.84 -8.05 15.50
CA GLU A 159 0.62 -7.97 15.56
C GLU A 159 1.09 -6.74 16.33
N LYS A 160 0.57 -5.56 16.01
CA LYS A 160 0.88 -4.32 16.73
C LYS A 160 0.38 -4.32 18.17
N GLY A 161 -0.75 -4.97 18.44
CA GLY A 161 -1.29 -5.13 19.79
C GLY A 161 -0.39 -6.01 20.64
N ILE A 162 0.08 -7.13 20.11
CA ILE A 162 1.02 -8.04 20.77
C ILE A 162 2.35 -7.32 21.07
N GLU A 163 2.94 -6.65 20.07
CA GLU A 163 4.20 -5.91 20.23
C GLU A 163 4.09 -4.88 21.35
N LYS A 164 3.05 -4.04 21.32
CA LYS A 164 2.81 -3.05 22.38
C LYS A 164 2.56 -3.69 23.75
N GLY A 165 1.81 -4.80 23.80
CA GLY A 165 1.53 -5.53 25.02
C GLY A 165 2.80 -6.13 25.64
N ILE A 166 3.69 -6.68 24.82
CA ILE A 166 4.98 -7.20 25.27
C ILE A 166 5.85 -6.06 25.84
N ASP A 167 5.94 -4.93 25.16
CA ASP A 167 6.76 -3.80 25.64
C ASP A 167 6.20 -3.19 26.93
N GLN A 168 4.87 -3.02 27.03
CA GLN A 168 4.24 -2.58 28.26
C GLN A 168 4.45 -3.57 29.40
N GLY A 169 4.26 -4.87 29.15
CA GLY A 169 4.49 -5.91 30.16
C GLY A 169 5.94 -5.96 30.65
N ARG A 170 6.93 -5.71 29.78
CA ARG A 170 8.34 -5.61 30.18
C ARG A 170 8.59 -4.43 31.10
N ILE A 171 7.99 -3.28 30.82
CA ILE A 171 8.14 -2.09 31.66
C ILE A 171 7.47 -2.29 33.02
N GLU A 172 6.24 -2.83 33.03
CA GLU A 172 5.51 -3.11 34.29
C GLU A 172 6.25 -4.11 35.17
N ASN A 173 6.72 -5.22 34.60
CA ASN A 173 7.49 -6.23 35.33
C ASN A 173 8.79 -5.62 35.92
N ALA A 174 9.50 -4.79 35.12
CA ALA A 174 10.71 -4.12 35.61
C ALA A 174 10.42 -3.12 36.74
N ARG A 175 9.27 -2.42 36.70
CA ARG A 175 8.81 -1.54 37.79
C ARG A 175 8.50 -2.31 39.05
N GLU A 176 7.74 -3.38 38.94
CA GLU A 176 7.41 -4.27 40.07
C GLU A 176 8.67 -4.83 40.70
N LEU A 177 9.63 -5.28 39.88
CA LEU A 177 10.92 -5.80 40.39
C LEU A 177 11.70 -4.74 41.16
N VAL A 178 11.88 -3.53 40.62
CA VAL A 178 12.61 -2.44 41.29
C VAL A 178 11.91 -2.05 42.58
N THR A 179 10.57 -1.88 42.52
CA THR A 179 9.78 -1.54 43.72
C THR A 179 9.90 -2.63 44.80
N GLY A 180 9.74 -3.90 44.42
CA GLY A 180 9.86 -5.02 45.37
C GLY A 180 11.22 -5.12 46.01
N LEU A 181 12.30 -4.98 45.24
CA LEU A 181 13.67 -4.99 45.74
C LEU A 181 13.95 -3.80 46.68
N ALA A 182 13.50 -2.59 46.29
CA ALA A 182 13.68 -1.40 47.11
C ALA A 182 12.91 -1.45 48.42
N VAL A 183 11.65 -1.92 48.39
CA VAL A 183 10.84 -2.13 49.60
C VAL A 183 11.46 -3.20 50.52
N ALA A 184 11.93 -4.31 49.95
CA ALA A 184 12.57 -5.38 50.75
C ALA A 184 13.85 -4.93 51.45
N LYS A 185 14.61 -4.00 50.84
CA LYS A 185 15.90 -3.56 51.40
C LYS A 185 15.79 -2.31 52.26
N PHE A 186 14.96 -1.34 51.89
CA PHE A 186 14.90 -0.01 52.53
C PHE A 186 13.58 0.25 53.29
N GLY A 187 12.62 -0.67 53.19
CA GLY A 187 11.29 -0.47 53.78
C GLY A 187 10.35 0.29 52.83
N SER A 188 9.36 0.98 53.42
CA SER A 188 8.35 1.69 52.60
C SER A 188 8.98 2.81 51.78
N LEU A 189 8.61 2.90 50.49
CA LEU A 189 9.08 3.95 49.62
C LEU A 189 8.33 5.27 49.89
N SER A 190 9.05 6.38 49.74
CA SER A 190 8.42 7.70 49.75
C SER A 190 7.59 7.90 48.46
N PRO A 191 6.53 8.75 48.50
CA PRO A 191 5.74 9.05 47.29
C PRO A 191 6.60 9.58 46.13
N THR A 192 7.65 10.31 46.43
CA THR A 192 8.60 10.83 45.42
C THR A 192 9.44 9.73 44.79
N ALA A 193 9.90 8.75 45.54
CA ALA A 193 10.64 7.60 45.04
C ALA A 193 9.74 6.71 44.16
N GLN A 194 8.49 6.47 44.58
CA GLN A 194 7.52 5.72 43.82
C GLN A 194 7.23 6.41 42.46
N ALA A 195 6.97 7.73 42.46
CA ALA A 195 6.72 8.49 41.26
C ALA A 195 7.90 8.44 40.26
N ARG A 196 9.16 8.41 40.78
CA ARG A 196 10.35 8.23 39.91
C ARG A 196 10.37 6.85 39.25
N ILE A 197 10.05 5.79 39.97
CA ILE A 197 9.98 4.43 39.45
C ILE A 197 8.85 4.34 38.39
N ASP A 198 7.68 4.91 38.68
CA ASP A 198 6.52 4.87 37.79
C ASP A 198 6.75 5.59 36.47
N SER A 199 7.56 6.66 36.48
CA SER A 199 7.88 7.43 35.25
C SER A 199 9.16 6.97 34.54
N ALA A 200 9.87 5.96 35.09
CA ALA A 200 11.16 5.53 34.59
C ALA A 200 11.08 4.78 33.26
N THR A 201 12.13 4.91 32.47
CA THR A 201 12.29 4.12 31.22
C THR A 201 12.79 2.70 31.52
N LEU A 202 12.57 1.75 30.62
CA LEU A 202 13.03 0.37 30.79
C LEU A 202 14.55 0.26 31.06
N PRO A 203 15.42 0.99 30.35
CA PRO A 203 16.85 1.02 30.67
C PRO A 203 17.17 1.50 32.09
N ASP A 204 16.45 2.53 32.57
CA ASP A 204 16.64 3.03 33.95
C ASP A 204 16.21 1.99 34.97
N LEU A 205 15.07 1.36 34.79
CA LEU A 205 14.59 0.29 35.68
C LEU A 205 15.58 -0.88 35.75
N HIS A 206 16.16 -1.29 34.63
CA HIS A 206 17.19 -2.32 34.61
C HIS A 206 18.50 -1.88 35.30
N ARG A 207 18.85 -0.61 35.21
CA ARG A 207 20.00 -0.06 35.95
C ARG A 207 19.71 -0.05 37.43
N TRP A 208 18.58 0.48 37.84
CA TRP A 208 18.17 0.58 39.24
C TRP A 208 17.99 -0.78 39.91
N SER A 209 17.46 -1.79 39.22
CA SER A 209 17.35 -3.15 39.78
C SER A 209 18.72 -3.73 40.19
N ARG A 210 19.80 -3.36 39.50
CA ARG A 210 21.16 -3.76 39.85
C ARG A 210 21.75 -2.88 40.98
N GLN A 211 21.47 -1.57 40.91
CA GLN A 211 21.97 -0.62 41.91
C GLN A 211 21.36 -0.86 43.30
N VAL A 212 20.09 -1.31 43.38
CA VAL A 212 19.48 -1.69 44.68
C VAL A 212 20.34 -2.68 45.46
N LEU A 213 21.03 -3.61 44.80
CA LEU A 213 21.82 -4.64 45.49
C LEU A 213 23.01 -4.06 46.24
N SER A 214 23.66 -3.01 45.73
CA SER A 214 24.87 -2.40 46.30
C SER A 214 24.61 -1.10 47.08
N ALA A 215 23.49 -0.39 46.82
CA ALA A 215 23.17 0.88 47.45
C ALA A 215 23.00 0.75 48.97
N GLN A 216 23.52 1.69 49.74
CA GLN A 216 23.30 1.77 51.18
C GLN A 216 22.08 2.63 51.55
N HIS A 217 21.77 3.61 50.72
CA HIS A 217 20.62 4.49 50.87
C HIS A 217 19.75 4.50 49.60
N LEU A 218 18.45 4.76 49.79
CA LEU A 218 17.45 4.71 48.68
C LEU A 218 17.80 5.68 47.53
N ASP A 219 18.33 6.87 47.84
CA ASP A 219 18.65 7.89 46.84
C ASP A 219 19.79 7.48 45.88
N GLU A 220 20.66 6.58 46.34
CA GLU A 220 21.76 6.06 45.50
C GLU A 220 21.32 5.20 44.34
N ILE A 221 20.08 4.67 44.39
CA ILE A 221 19.51 3.87 43.30
C ILE A 221 19.25 4.73 42.07
N PHE A 222 18.92 6.00 42.28
CA PHE A 222 18.48 6.93 41.23
C PHE A 222 19.61 7.81 40.67
N ALA A 223 20.84 7.58 41.10
CA ALA A 223 22.03 8.33 40.68
C ALA A 223 22.51 7.99 39.27
#